data_77bb7b4a5a1fd02019d7c3336fd2a0a7
#
_entry.id   77bb7b4a5a1fd02019d7c3336fd2a0a7
#
_cell.length_a   1.000
_cell.length_b   1.000
_cell.length_c   1.000
_cell.angle_alpha   90.00
_cell.angle_beta   90.00
_cell.angle_gamma   90.00
#
_symmetry.space_group_name_H-M   'P 1'
#
loop_
_entity.id
_entity.type
_entity.pdbx_description
1 polymer ?
#
loop_
_entity_poly.entity_id
_entity_poly.type
_entity_poly.pdbx_seq_one_letter_code
_entity_poly.pdbx_strand_id
1 'polypeptide(L)'
;MTNPLYTGHPFGTTVTEETLRAIFLPLTQWEDKYRQLILLGKQLPALPDECKAQAKEIAGCENRVWLGFTRSDNGTMHFFGDSEGRIVRGLLAVLLTAVEG
;
A
#
# COMPACT_ATOMS: atom_id res chain seq x y z
N MET A 1 -0.07 -23.25 -4.06
CA MET A 1 0.30 -23.14 -2.64
C MET A 1 0.54 -21.67 -2.27
N THR A 2 0.01 -21.27 -1.15
CA THR A 2 0.11 -19.86 -0.75
C THR A 2 1.49 -19.60 -0.15
N ASN A 3 2.18 -18.56 -0.66
CA ASN A 3 3.43 -18.09 -0.06
C ASN A 3 3.10 -17.50 1.31
N PRO A 4 3.76 -17.98 2.40
CA PRO A 4 3.46 -17.45 3.75
C PRO A 4 3.74 -15.96 3.90
N LEU A 5 4.59 -15.37 3.02
CA LEU A 5 4.85 -13.94 3.01
C LEU A 5 3.89 -13.16 2.13
N TYR A 6 3.03 -13.85 1.39
CA TYR A 6 2.08 -13.18 0.51
C TYR A 6 0.99 -12.50 1.34
N THR A 7 0.85 -11.20 1.13
CA THR A 7 -0.20 -10.40 1.76
C THR A 7 -1.02 -9.74 0.65
N GLY A 8 -2.23 -10.22 0.45
CA GLY A 8 -3.11 -9.67 -0.58
C GLY A 8 -3.59 -8.27 -0.24
N HIS A 9 -3.79 -7.46 -1.27
CA HIS A 9 -4.38 -6.13 -1.14
C HIS A 9 -5.08 -5.78 -2.46
N PRO A 10 -6.02 -4.81 -2.45
CA PRO A 10 -6.78 -4.47 -3.67
C PRO A 10 -6.01 -3.59 -4.66
N PHE A 11 -4.85 -3.07 -4.27
CA PHE A 11 -4.15 -2.06 -5.07
C PHE A 11 -3.46 -2.70 -6.27
N GLY A 12 -3.71 -2.15 -7.46
CA GLY A 12 -3.21 -2.70 -8.72
C GLY A 12 -4.15 -3.71 -9.38
N THR A 13 -5.18 -4.16 -8.66
CA THR A 13 -6.17 -5.08 -9.20
C THR A 13 -7.56 -4.45 -9.19
N THR A 14 -8.20 -4.38 -8.01
CA THR A 14 -9.51 -3.71 -7.86
C THR A 14 -9.35 -2.20 -7.82
N VAL A 15 -8.34 -1.70 -7.10
CA VAL A 15 -8.01 -0.28 -7.05
C VAL A 15 -6.86 -0.03 -8.03
N THR A 16 -7.14 0.65 -9.12
CA THR A 16 -6.20 0.91 -10.20
C THR A 16 -5.85 2.39 -10.27
N GLU A 17 -4.86 2.73 -11.11
CA GLU A 17 -4.51 4.13 -11.36
C GLU A 17 -5.73 4.94 -11.83
N GLU A 18 -6.56 4.35 -12.69
CA GLU A 18 -7.78 5.01 -13.17
C GLU A 18 -8.74 5.28 -12.02
N THR A 19 -8.89 4.31 -11.10
CA THR A 19 -9.73 4.48 -9.92
C THR A 19 -9.24 5.63 -9.07
N LEU A 20 -7.92 5.70 -8.83
CA LEU A 20 -7.32 6.77 -8.03
C LEU A 20 -7.49 8.13 -8.70
N ARG A 21 -7.30 8.22 -10.00
CA ARG A 21 -7.51 9.46 -10.75
C ARG A 21 -8.95 9.93 -10.64
N ALA A 22 -9.91 9.02 -10.76
CA ALA A 22 -11.32 9.34 -10.64
C ALA A 22 -11.67 9.89 -9.26
N ILE A 23 -11.00 9.42 -8.23
CA ILE A 23 -11.22 9.88 -6.85
C ILE A 23 -10.56 11.22 -6.59
N PHE A 24 -9.29 11.39 -6.99
CA PHE A 24 -8.48 12.54 -6.58
C PHE A 24 -8.57 13.73 -7.52
N LEU A 25 -8.74 13.54 -8.83
CA LEU A 25 -8.78 14.65 -9.79
C LEU A 25 -9.88 15.68 -9.51
N PRO A 26 -11.11 15.28 -9.10
CA PRO A 26 -12.13 16.27 -8.78
C PRO A 26 -11.88 17.04 -7.48
N LEU A 27 -10.97 16.56 -6.63
CA LEU A 27 -10.74 17.16 -5.31
C LEU A 27 -9.81 18.36 -5.44
N THR A 28 -10.25 19.50 -4.92
CA THR A 28 -9.46 20.74 -4.96
C THR A 28 -8.96 21.16 -3.59
N GLN A 29 -9.61 20.70 -2.52
CA GLN A 29 -9.27 21.07 -1.14
C GLN A 29 -8.37 20.00 -0.51
N TRP A 30 -7.35 20.46 0.21
CA TRP A 30 -6.42 19.55 0.89
C TRP A 30 -7.11 18.65 1.91
N GLU A 31 -8.11 19.19 2.61
CA GLU A 31 -8.86 18.42 3.60
C GLU A 31 -9.54 17.22 2.98
N ASP A 32 -10.11 17.40 1.79
CA ASP A 32 -10.77 16.31 1.07
C ASP A 32 -9.76 15.28 0.57
N LYS A 33 -8.58 15.74 0.12
CA LYS A 33 -7.50 14.86 -0.32
C LYS A 33 -6.99 14.00 0.83
N TYR A 34 -6.76 14.61 2.00
CA TYR A 34 -6.32 13.88 3.19
C TYR A 34 -7.35 12.85 3.62
N ARG A 35 -8.63 13.23 3.59
CA ARG A 35 -9.71 12.30 3.94
C ARG A 35 -9.72 11.09 3.03
N GLN A 36 -9.54 11.31 1.73
CA GLN A 36 -9.48 10.21 0.77
C GLN A 36 -8.24 9.33 0.97
N LEU A 37 -7.09 9.93 1.29
CA LEU A 37 -5.89 9.15 1.60
C LEU A 37 -6.10 8.27 2.83
N ILE A 38 -6.74 8.80 3.87
CA ILE A 38 -7.03 8.02 5.08
C ILE A 38 -7.98 6.87 4.76
N LEU A 39 -9.02 7.13 3.97
CA LEU A 39 -9.97 6.09 3.56
C LEU A 39 -9.27 5.02 2.71
N LEU A 40 -8.41 5.44 1.81
CA LEU A 40 -7.65 4.52 0.97
C LEU A 40 -6.71 3.65 1.82
N GLY A 41 -6.06 4.25 2.80
CA GLY A 41 -5.18 3.53 3.73
C GLY A 41 -5.90 2.50 4.57
N LYS A 42 -7.19 2.70 4.84
CA LYS A 42 -8.00 1.71 5.57
C LYS A 42 -8.21 0.43 4.78
N GLN A 43 -8.07 0.48 3.46
CA GLN A 43 -8.16 -0.70 2.61
C GLN A 43 -6.86 -1.50 2.58
N LEU A 44 -5.77 -0.94 3.12
CA LEU A 44 -4.49 -1.61 3.20
C LEU A 44 -4.53 -2.59 4.38
N PRO A 45 -4.41 -3.91 4.14
CA PRO A 45 -4.41 -4.89 5.23
C PRO A 45 -3.21 -4.67 6.15
N ALA A 46 -3.44 -4.84 7.45
CA ALA A 46 -2.35 -4.81 8.42
C ALA A 46 -1.40 -5.97 8.17
N LEU A 47 -0.08 -5.71 8.22
CA LEU A 47 0.89 -6.77 8.06
C LEU A 47 1.04 -7.57 9.34
N PRO A 48 1.01 -8.92 9.25
CA PRO A 48 1.40 -9.76 10.36
C PRO A 48 2.86 -9.48 10.76
N ASP A 49 3.20 -9.73 12.02
CA ASP A 49 4.56 -9.52 12.51
C ASP A 49 5.59 -10.31 11.70
N GLU A 50 5.25 -11.49 11.25
CA GLU A 50 6.11 -12.32 10.41
C GLU A 50 6.49 -11.59 9.11
N CYS A 51 5.52 -10.92 8.49
CA CYS A 51 5.76 -10.16 7.27
C CYS A 51 6.58 -8.91 7.55
N LYS A 52 6.35 -8.25 8.69
CA LYS A 52 7.15 -7.09 9.10
C LYS A 52 8.61 -7.48 9.32
N ALA A 53 8.86 -8.65 9.88
CA ALA A 53 10.22 -9.14 10.08
C ALA A 53 10.96 -9.38 8.78
N GLN A 54 10.25 -9.74 7.71
CA GLN A 54 10.83 -9.96 6.39
C GLN A 54 10.88 -8.68 5.54
N ALA A 55 10.04 -7.71 5.84
CA ALA A 55 10.01 -6.43 5.15
C ALA A 55 11.11 -5.52 5.66
N LYS A 56 11.52 -4.60 4.80
CA LYS A 56 12.50 -3.58 5.18
C LYS A 56 11.76 -2.40 5.81
N GLU A 57 12.16 -2.04 7.01
CA GLU A 57 11.68 -0.83 7.63
C GLU A 57 12.45 0.37 7.08
N ILE A 58 11.72 1.40 6.65
CA ILE A 58 12.32 2.59 6.07
C ILE A 58 12.75 3.52 7.19
N ALA A 59 14.04 3.83 7.23
CA ALA A 59 14.61 4.70 8.27
C ALA A 59 14.27 6.17 8.03
N GLY A 60 14.28 6.97 9.09
CA GLY A 60 14.12 8.42 9.00
C GLY A 60 12.67 8.90 8.95
N CYS A 61 11.69 8.02 9.09
CA CYS A 61 10.29 8.38 9.10
C CYS A 61 9.81 8.62 10.54
N GLU A 62 8.92 9.61 10.74
CA GLU A 62 8.31 9.84 12.06
C GLU A 62 7.46 8.66 12.49
N ASN A 63 6.69 8.09 11.54
CA ASN A 63 5.93 6.89 11.74
C ASN A 63 6.70 5.72 11.15
N ARG A 64 6.62 4.56 11.79
CA ARG A 64 7.28 3.36 11.26
C ARG A 64 6.62 2.97 9.94
N VAL A 65 7.45 2.63 8.96
CA VAL A 65 7.00 2.21 7.63
C VAL A 65 7.76 0.94 7.25
N TRP A 66 7.02 -0.06 6.77
CA TRP A 66 7.60 -1.32 6.29
C TRP A 66 7.24 -1.49 4.83
N LEU A 67 8.19 -1.98 4.04
CA LEU A 67 7.99 -2.27 2.64
C LEU A 67 8.73 -3.56 2.28
N GLY A 68 8.04 -4.46 1.59
CA GLY A 68 8.61 -5.72 1.18
C GLY A 68 8.03 -6.19 -0.14
N PHE A 69 8.56 -7.31 -0.63
CA PHE A 69 8.06 -7.89 -1.86
C PHE A 69 8.24 -9.40 -1.86
N THR A 70 7.43 -10.06 -2.69
CA THR A 70 7.59 -11.47 -3.03
C THR A 70 7.63 -11.59 -4.54
N ARG A 71 8.31 -12.64 -5.03
CA ARG A 71 8.36 -12.92 -6.46
C ARG A 71 7.56 -14.18 -6.76
N SER A 72 6.68 -14.09 -7.74
CA SER A 72 5.93 -15.25 -8.20
C SER A 72 6.76 -16.07 -9.18
N ASP A 73 6.30 -17.29 -9.48
CA ASP A 73 7.02 -18.23 -10.36
C ASP A 73 7.18 -17.69 -11.78
N ASN A 74 6.28 -16.82 -12.22
CA ASN A 74 6.35 -16.22 -13.55
C ASN A 74 7.24 -14.96 -13.60
N GLY A 75 7.94 -14.64 -12.51
CA GLY A 75 8.80 -13.48 -12.44
C GLY A 75 8.10 -12.18 -12.05
N THR A 76 6.78 -12.18 -11.91
CA THR A 76 6.03 -11.00 -11.47
C THR A 76 6.32 -10.74 -9.99
N MET A 77 6.51 -9.48 -9.63
CA MET A 77 6.74 -9.09 -8.25
C MET A 77 5.45 -8.57 -7.61
N HIS A 78 5.21 -9.04 -6.40
CA HIS A 78 4.11 -8.54 -5.57
C HIS A 78 4.71 -7.75 -4.42
N PHE A 79 4.26 -6.50 -4.26
CA PHE A 79 4.72 -5.62 -3.21
C PHE A 79 3.69 -5.53 -2.10
N PHE A 80 4.17 -5.32 -0.89
CA PHE A 80 3.31 -5.12 0.27
C PHE A 80 3.97 -4.14 1.22
N GLY A 81 3.17 -3.50 2.06
CA GLY A 81 3.70 -2.54 3.02
C GLY A 81 2.69 -2.20 4.09
N ASP A 82 3.16 -1.51 5.10
CA ASP A 82 2.33 -1.04 6.20
C ASP A 82 3.00 0.15 6.87
N SER A 83 2.23 0.88 7.68
CA SER A 83 2.75 1.98 8.48
C SER A 83 1.85 2.21 9.68
N GLU A 84 2.41 2.83 10.72
CA GLU A 84 1.65 3.28 11.88
C GLU A 84 0.84 4.55 11.58
N GLY A 85 1.22 5.34 10.58
CA GLY A 85 0.55 6.59 10.23
C GLY A 85 -0.58 6.38 9.25
N ARG A 86 -1.75 6.98 9.54
CA ARG A 86 -2.95 6.83 8.70
C ARG A 86 -2.76 7.40 7.29
N ILE A 87 -2.15 8.58 7.21
CA ILE A 87 -1.91 9.24 5.91
C ILE A 87 -0.83 8.47 5.14
N VAL A 88 0.21 8.01 5.83
CA VAL A 88 1.29 7.24 5.22
C VAL A 88 0.75 5.94 4.65
N ARG A 89 -0.20 5.29 5.34
CA ARG A 89 -0.87 4.10 4.78
C ARG A 89 -1.57 4.41 3.47
N GLY A 90 -2.21 5.59 3.38
CA GLY A 90 -2.84 6.04 2.13
C GLY A 90 -1.82 6.25 1.02
N LEU A 91 -0.68 6.86 1.35
CA LEU A 91 0.41 7.05 0.38
C LEU A 91 1.00 5.71 -0.07
N LEU A 92 1.14 4.75 0.85
CA LEU A 92 1.56 3.39 0.50
C LEU A 92 0.58 2.73 -0.46
N ALA A 93 -0.72 2.93 -0.24
CA ALA A 93 -1.74 2.39 -1.13
C ALA A 93 -1.59 2.93 -2.55
N VAL A 94 -1.31 4.22 -2.69
CA VAL A 94 -1.04 4.83 -3.99
C VAL A 94 0.22 4.23 -4.63
N LEU A 95 1.29 4.11 -3.86
CA LEU A 95 2.54 3.53 -4.35
C LEU A 95 2.35 2.08 -4.80
N LEU A 96 1.68 1.27 -3.99
CA LEU A 96 1.42 -0.13 -4.33
C LEU A 96 0.58 -0.26 -5.60
N THR A 97 -0.38 0.64 -5.80
CA THR A 97 -1.17 0.67 -7.03
C THR A 97 -0.27 0.90 -8.25
N ALA A 98 0.73 1.76 -8.12
CA ALA A 98 1.62 2.12 -9.22
C ALA A 98 2.61 1.02 -9.58
N VAL A 99 3.05 0.23 -8.59
CA VAL A 99 4.15 -0.75 -8.80
C VAL A 99 3.69 -2.20 -8.83
N GLU A 100 2.43 -2.48 -8.50
CA GLU A 100 1.92 -3.86 -8.48
C GLU A 100 1.87 -4.44 -9.88
N GLY A 101 2.29 -5.66 -9.99
CA GLY A 101 2.36 -6.37 -11.26
C GLY A 101 3.74 -6.39 -11.82
#